data_822a36cd75b79431ecbd722573fc0e79
#
_entry.id   822a36cd75b79431ecbd722573fc0e79
#
_cell.length_a   1.000
_cell.length_b   1.000
_cell.length_c   1.000
_cell.angle_alpha   90.00
_cell.angle_beta   90.00
_cell.angle_gamma   90.00
#
_symmetry.space_group_name_H-M   'P 1'
#
loop_
_entity.id
_entity.type
_entity.pdbx_description
1 polymer ?
#
loop_
_entity_poly.entity_id
_entity_poly.type
_entity_poly.pdbx_seq_one_letter_code
_entity_poly.pdbx_strand_id
1 'polypeptide(L)'
;QKTNGSIVNVGSIEGIANNPRHPAYGASKAGLHGLTRAIAVDHSSKGVRCNAVAPGWINTNLNSDFIKSLGDNKKFNEKLKSIHPVGRVGNPKEVAQLICWLVSEEASFVTGQVWKVDGGRMIKLSLPNN
;
A
#
# COMPACT_ATOMS: atom_id res chain seq x y z
N GLN A 1 -3.17 -7.60 -32.51
CA GLN A 1 -4.33 -7.24 -31.66
C GLN A 1 -3.81 -6.55 -30.41
N LYS A 2 -4.29 -5.33 -30.11
CA LYS A 2 -4.02 -4.69 -28.81
C LYS A 2 -4.82 -5.46 -27.76
N THR A 3 -4.13 -6.03 -26.78
CA THR A 3 -4.77 -6.71 -25.64
C THR A 3 -4.98 -5.66 -24.55
N ASN A 4 -6.20 -5.37 -24.16
CA ASN A 4 -6.46 -4.49 -23.03
C ASN A 4 -6.30 -5.29 -21.74
N GLY A 5 -5.19 -5.07 -21.04
CA GLY A 5 -4.90 -5.71 -19.77
C GLY A 5 -4.58 -4.67 -18.67
N SER A 6 -4.87 -5.02 -17.43
CA SER A 6 -4.48 -4.21 -16.29
C SER A 6 -3.95 -5.11 -15.17
N ILE A 7 -2.75 -4.80 -14.71
CA ILE A 7 -2.08 -5.46 -13.59
C ILE A 7 -2.07 -4.51 -12.41
N VAL A 8 -2.43 -4.99 -11.24
CA VAL A 8 -2.27 -4.26 -9.98
C VAL A 8 -1.46 -5.11 -9.02
N ASN A 9 -0.26 -4.65 -8.69
CA ASN A 9 0.61 -5.27 -7.71
C ASN A 9 0.28 -4.75 -6.31
N VAL A 10 0.16 -5.66 -5.34
CA VAL A 10 -0.07 -5.30 -3.94
C VAL A 10 1.27 -5.10 -3.26
N GLY A 11 1.73 -3.86 -3.26
CA GLY A 11 2.95 -3.42 -2.58
C GLY A 11 2.74 -3.13 -1.10
N SER A 12 3.41 -2.11 -0.60
CA SER A 12 3.31 -1.64 0.78
C SER A 12 3.90 -0.24 0.90
N ILE A 13 3.49 0.53 1.89
CA ILE A 13 4.22 1.74 2.28
C ILE A 13 5.67 1.40 2.69
N GLU A 14 5.96 0.18 3.14
CA GLU A 14 7.32 -0.27 3.42
C GLU A 14 8.17 -0.54 2.15
N GLY A 15 7.59 -0.43 0.98
CA GLY A 15 8.35 -0.30 -0.28
C GLY A 15 8.79 1.13 -0.59
N ILE A 16 8.36 2.11 0.20
CA ILE A 16 8.68 3.55 0.05
C ILE A 16 9.51 4.05 1.24
N ALA A 17 9.13 3.64 2.45
CA ALA A 17 9.86 3.84 3.70
C ALA A 17 9.89 2.51 4.44
N ASN A 18 10.51 2.43 5.63
CA ASN A 18 10.63 1.13 6.29
C ASN A 18 10.35 1.23 7.79
N ASN A 19 9.64 0.25 8.32
CA ASN A 19 9.61 0.03 9.76
C ASN A 19 10.94 -0.59 10.23
N PRO A 20 11.37 -0.33 11.46
CA PRO A 20 12.56 -0.97 12.00
C PRO A 20 12.46 -2.50 11.95
N ARG A 21 13.57 -3.16 11.67
CA ARG A 21 13.71 -4.63 11.68
C ARG A 21 12.91 -5.39 10.62
N HIS A 22 12.57 -4.74 9.51
CA HIS A 22 11.88 -5.34 8.36
C HIS A 22 12.68 -5.18 7.04
N PRO A 23 13.99 -5.47 6.99
CA PRO A 23 14.78 -5.19 5.78
C PRO A 23 14.37 -6.03 4.58
N ALA A 24 14.11 -7.32 4.76
CA ALA A 24 13.71 -8.21 3.66
C ALA A 24 12.33 -7.84 3.12
N TYR A 25 11.38 -7.54 3.99
CA TYR A 25 10.04 -7.11 3.59
C TYR A 25 10.08 -5.80 2.80
N GLY A 26 10.77 -4.78 3.33
CA GLY A 26 10.93 -3.49 2.65
C GLY A 26 11.61 -3.64 1.29
N ALA A 27 12.70 -4.41 1.20
CA ALA A 27 13.39 -4.67 -0.04
C ALA A 27 12.49 -5.37 -1.07
N SER A 28 11.72 -6.38 -0.67
CA SER A 28 10.80 -7.11 -1.55
C SER A 28 9.71 -6.20 -2.10
N LYS A 29 9.13 -5.33 -1.27
CA LYS A 29 8.07 -4.41 -1.68
C LYS A 29 8.60 -3.25 -2.53
N ALA A 30 9.79 -2.74 -2.24
CA ALA A 30 10.47 -1.76 -3.10
C ALA A 30 10.79 -2.35 -4.48
N GLY A 31 11.23 -3.60 -4.54
CA GLY A 31 11.45 -4.34 -5.79
C GLY A 31 10.16 -4.49 -6.59
N LEU A 32 9.05 -4.80 -5.93
CA LEU A 32 7.73 -4.91 -6.58
C LEU A 32 7.27 -3.57 -7.17
N HIS A 33 7.51 -2.45 -6.48
CA HIS A 33 7.25 -1.10 -7.00
C HIS A 33 8.13 -0.80 -8.23
N GLY A 34 9.40 -1.22 -8.22
CA GLY A 34 10.29 -1.13 -9.37
C GLY A 34 9.80 -1.94 -10.56
N LEU A 35 9.42 -3.19 -10.33
CA LEU A 35 8.85 -4.08 -11.35
C LEU A 35 7.58 -3.49 -11.97
N THR A 36 6.72 -2.85 -11.17
CA THR A 36 5.51 -2.18 -11.64
C THR A 36 5.83 -1.13 -12.71
N ARG A 37 6.85 -0.31 -12.48
CA ARG A 37 7.29 0.72 -13.45
C ARG A 37 7.88 0.08 -14.70
N ALA A 38 8.70 -0.96 -14.55
CA ALA A 38 9.30 -1.65 -15.69
C ALA A 38 8.24 -2.26 -16.61
N ILE A 39 7.27 -2.99 -16.05
CA ILE A 39 6.16 -3.55 -16.82
C ILE A 39 5.36 -2.45 -17.53
N ALA A 40 5.07 -1.35 -16.85
CA ALA A 40 4.36 -0.23 -17.46
C ALA A 40 5.10 0.36 -18.66
N VAL A 41 6.40 0.57 -18.54
CA VAL A 41 7.24 1.10 -19.63
C VAL A 41 7.27 0.14 -20.82
N ASP A 42 7.45 -1.14 -20.58
CA ASP A 42 7.65 -2.14 -21.63
C ASP A 42 6.36 -2.54 -22.36
N HIS A 43 5.20 -2.42 -21.69
CA HIS A 43 3.97 -3.04 -22.15
C HIS A 43 2.78 -2.10 -22.35
N SER A 44 2.83 -0.85 -21.87
CA SER A 44 1.66 0.05 -22.00
C SER A 44 1.32 0.38 -23.45
N SER A 45 2.31 0.50 -24.35
CA SER A 45 2.07 0.68 -25.79
C SER A 45 1.36 -0.50 -26.46
N LYS A 46 1.41 -1.67 -25.80
CA LYS A 46 0.73 -2.91 -26.25
C LYS A 46 -0.65 -3.08 -25.60
N GLY A 47 -1.11 -2.09 -24.83
CA GLY A 47 -2.42 -2.09 -24.18
C GLY A 47 -2.43 -2.72 -22.78
N VAL A 48 -1.28 -2.93 -22.12
CA VAL A 48 -1.20 -3.47 -20.77
C VAL A 48 -0.76 -2.38 -19.79
N ARG A 49 -1.63 -1.98 -18.88
CA ARG A 49 -1.29 -1.05 -17.79
C ARG A 49 -0.79 -1.84 -16.57
N CYS A 50 0.12 -1.26 -15.81
CA CYS A 50 0.60 -1.85 -14.57
C CYS A 50 0.74 -0.78 -13.50
N ASN A 51 0.03 -0.94 -12.40
CA ASN A 51 0.09 -0.06 -11.23
C ASN A 51 0.33 -0.87 -9.95
N ALA A 52 0.72 -0.21 -8.90
CA ALA A 52 0.80 -0.80 -7.57
C ALA A 52 -0.06 -0.02 -6.58
N VAL A 53 -0.61 -0.72 -5.61
CA VAL A 53 -1.15 -0.12 -4.38
C VAL A 53 -0.14 -0.30 -3.26
N ALA A 54 0.01 0.70 -2.41
CA ALA A 54 0.87 0.69 -1.25
C ALA A 54 0.04 0.90 0.02
N PRO A 55 -0.57 -0.18 0.57
CA PRO A 55 -1.35 -0.09 1.79
C PRO A 55 -0.47 0.28 2.99
N GLY A 56 -1.04 1.06 3.90
CA GLY A 56 -0.51 1.27 5.23
C GLY A 56 -0.95 0.16 6.18
N TRP A 57 -1.32 0.53 7.41
CA TRP A 57 -1.83 -0.46 8.36
C TRP A 57 -3.30 -0.78 8.05
N ILE A 58 -3.54 -2.02 7.65
CA ILE A 58 -4.88 -2.52 7.29
C ILE A 58 -5.30 -3.58 8.32
N ASN A 59 -6.54 -3.50 8.77
CA ASN A 59 -7.12 -4.46 9.71
C ASN A 59 -7.36 -5.81 9.02
N THR A 60 -6.37 -6.68 9.09
CA THR A 60 -6.37 -8.06 8.57
C THR A 60 -6.23 -9.04 9.71
N ASN A 61 -6.54 -10.31 9.49
CA ASN A 61 -6.34 -11.36 10.49
C ASN A 61 -4.88 -11.43 10.96
N LEU A 62 -3.92 -11.30 10.04
CA LEU A 62 -2.50 -11.27 10.36
C LEU A 62 -2.16 -10.14 11.34
N ASN A 63 -2.64 -8.93 11.09
CA ASN A 63 -2.40 -7.78 11.95
C ASN A 63 -3.16 -7.89 13.29
N SER A 64 -4.36 -8.44 13.29
CA SER A 64 -5.12 -8.71 14.52
C SER A 64 -4.41 -9.72 15.42
N ASP A 65 -3.86 -10.78 14.85
CA ASP A 65 -3.12 -11.80 15.59
C ASP A 65 -1.80 -11.24 16.15
N PHE A 66 -1.10 -10.40 15.37
CA PHE A 66 0.07 -9.69 15.86
C PHE A 66 -0.25 -8.79 17.06
N ILE A 67 -1.32 -7.99 16.97
CA ILE A 67 -1.76 -7.13 18.08
C ILE A 67 -2.09 -7.95 19.32
N LYS A 68 -2.82 -9.07 19.18
CA LYS A 68 -3.14 -9.97 20.28
C LYS A 68 -1.88 -10.51 20.97
N SER A 69 -0.82 -10.78 20.21
CA SER A 69 0.45 -11.29 20.75
C SER A 69 1.21 -10.28 21.63
N LEU A 70 0.90 -8.99 21.53
CA LEU A 70 1.56 -7.92 22.29
C LEU A 70 1.05 -7.76 23.74
N GLY A 71 -0.07 -8.38 24.11
CA GLY A 71 -0.65 -8.35 25.46
C GLY A 71 -1.46 -7.09 25.79
N ASP A 72 -0.88 -5.90 25.77
CA ASP A 72 -1.59 -4.62 26.00
C ASP A 72 -2.12 -4.03 24.68
N ASN A 73 -3.26 -4.53 24.25
CA ASN A 73 -3.86 -4.17 22.98
C ASN A 73 -4.43 -2.74 22.93
N LYS A 74 -4.91 -2.20 24.05
CA LYS A 74 -5.59 -0.91 24.10
C LYS A 74 -4.62 0.23 23.76
N LYS A 75 -3.49 0.29 24.45
CA LYS A 75 -2.47 1.32 24.26
C LYS A 75 -1.85 1.26 22.86
N PHE A 76 -1.61 0.07 22.34
CA PHE A 76 -1.10 -0.12 20.98
C PHE A 76 -2.11 0.36 19.94
N ASN A 77 -3.39 0.02 20.09
CA ASN A 77 -4.45 0.48 19.19
C ASN A 77 -4.64 2.00 19.21
N GLU A 78 -4.53 2.64 20.37
CA GLU A 78 -4.56 4.10 20.47
C GLU A 78 -3.39 4.75 19.74
N LYS A 79 -2.18 4.19 19.88
CA LYS A 79 -1.01 4.65 19.15
C LYS A 79 -1.18 4.45 17.63
N LEU A 80 -1.71 3.31 17.19
CA LEU A 80 -2.00 3.08 15.77
C LEU A 80 -2.95 4.13 15.19
N LYS A 81 -3.99 4.49 15.92
CA LYS A 81 -4.92 5.56 15.51
C LYS A 81 -4.20 6.89 15.39
N SER A 82 -3.34 7.21 16.35
CA SER A 82 -2.66 8.50 16.43
C SER A 82 -1.66 8.75 15.29
N ILE A 83 -1.05 7.70 14.74
CA ILE A 83 -0.11 7.83 13.63
C ILE A 83 -0.79 8.00 12.25
N HIS A 84 -2.10 7.78 12.17
CA HIS A 84 -2.87 7.98 10.95
C HIS A 84 -3.65 9.30 11.03
N PRO A 85 -3.44 10.27 10.13
CA PRO A 85 -4.21 11.50 10.10
C PRO A 85 -5.73 11.31 10.08
N VAL A 86 -6.21 10.24 9.43
CA VAL A 86 -7.64 9.90 9.43
C VAL A 86 -8.15 9.34 10.77
N GLY A 87 -7.27 9.13 11.76
CA GLY A 87 -7.63 8.71 13.12
C GLY A 87 -8.02 7.24 13.28
N ARG A 88 -7.75 6.39 12.31
CA ARG A 88 -8.04 4.95 12.33
C ARG A 88 -7.12 4.15 11.41
N VAL A 89 -7.10 2.84 11.57
CA VAL A 89 -6.52 1.92 10.59
C VAL A 89 -7.47 1.74 9.40
N GLY A 90 -6.94 1.31 8.26
CA GLY A 90 -7.73 0.98 7.08
C GLY A 90 -8.39 -0.40 7.19
N ASN A 91 -9.33 -0.68 6.31
CA ASN A 91 -9.88 -2.02 6.16
C ASN A 91 -9.62 -2.57 4.74
N PRO A 92 -9.65 -3.90 4.57
CA PRO A 92 -9.33 -4.53 3.28
C PRO A 92 -10.19 -4.03 2.11
N LYS A 93 -11.44 -3.68 2.36
CA LYS A 93 -12.37 -3.19 1.33
C LYS A 93 -11.90 -1.86 0.74
N GLU A 94 -11.28 -1.00 1.54
CA GLU A 94 -10.77 0.29 1.06
C GLU A 94 -9.61 0.11 0.07
N VAL A 95 -8.74 -0.86 0.32
CA VAL A 95 -7.68 -1.23 -0.63
C VAL A 95 -8.28 -1.87 -1.89
N ALA A 96 -9.23 -2.80 -1.72
CA ALA A 96 -9.88 -3.48 -2.83
C ALA A 96 -10.62 -2.52 -3.77
N GLN A 97 -11.27 -1.48 -3.24
CA GLN A 97 -11.94 -0.47 -4.05
C GLN A 97 -10.98 0.28 -4.97
N LEU A 98 -9.80 0.64 -4.50
CA LEU A 98 -8.78 1.26 -5.35
C LEU A 98 -8.27 0.27 -6.41
N ILE A 99 -8.04 -0.99 -6.04
CA ILE A 99 -7.64 -2.03 -7.00
C ILE A 99 -8.70 -2.17 -8.09
N CYS A 100 -9.98 -2.23 -7.74
CA CYS A 100 -11.09 -2.32 -8.69
C CYS A 100 -11.11 -1.13 -9.66
N TRP A 101 -10.88 0.09 -9.16
CA TRP A 101 -10.79 1.27 -10.02
C TRP A 101 -9.58 1.19 -10.95
N LEU A 102 -8.42 0.81 -10.44
CA LEU A 102 -7.19 0.71 -11.23
C LEU A 102 -7.27 -0.33 -12.36
N VAL A 103 -8.03 -1.40 -12.19
CA VAL A 103 -8.22 -2.40 -13.25
C VAL A 103 -9.33 -2.01 -14.23
N SER A 104 -10.16 -1.05 -13.90
CA SER A 104 -11.26 -0.59 -14.76
C SER A 104 -10.78 0.32 -15.90
N GLU A 105 -11.65 0.53 -16.90
CA GLU A 105 -11.41 1.47 -17.99
C GLU A 105 -11.38 2.94 -17.54
N GLU A 106 -11.94 3.25 -16.37
CA GLU A 106 -11.88 4.60 -15.79
C GLU A 106 -10.44 5.04 -15.47
N ALA A 107 -9.55 4.08 -15.23
CA ALA A 107 -8.11 4.31 -15.02
C ALA A 107 -7.28 4.16 -16.32
N SER A 108 -7.88 4.32 -17.49
CA SER A 108 -7.25 4.02 -18.80
C SER A 108 -5.97 4.81 -19.10
N PHE A 109 -5.79 5.98 -18.50
CA PHE A 109 -4.58 6.80 -18.65
C PHE A 109 -3.62 6.72 -17.45
N VAL A 110 -3.82 5.72 -16.56
CA VAL A 110 -3.05 5.53 -15.34
C VAL A 110 -2.22 4.25 -15.44
N THR A 111 -0.89 4.39 -15.48
CA THR A 111 0.05 3.28 -15.53
C THR A 111 1.38 3.66 -14.86
N GLY A 112 2.11 2.70 -14.31
CA GLY A 112 3.41 2.90 -13.68
C GLY A 112 3.38 3.59 -12.31
N GLN A 113 2.21 3.76 -11.71
CA GLN A 113 2.05 4.49 -10.47
C GLN A 113 2.03 3.57 -9.25
N VAL A 114 2.49 4.11 -8.11
CA VAL A 114 2.35 3.50 -6.80
C VAL A 114 1.39 4.35 -5.97
N TRP A 115 0.24 3.80 -5.64
CA TRP A 115 -0.86 4.48 -4.97
C TRP A 115 -0.87 4.14 -3.48
N LYS A 116 -0.58 5.13 -2.64
CA LYS A 116 -0.66 4.94 -1.19
C LYS A 116 -2.12 4.88 -0.71
N VAL A 117 -2.44 3.88 0.11
CA VAL A 117 -3.73 3.71 0.78
C VAL A 117 -3.44 3.54 2.26
N ASP A 118 -3.12 4.64 2.94
CA ASP A 118 -2.46 4.63 4.24
C ASP A 118 -3.07 5.60 5.27
N GLY A 119 -4.21 6.19 4.97
CA GLY A 119 -4.86 7.16 5.86
C GLY A 119 -4.00 8.38 6.18
N GLY A 120 -3.06 8.72 5.28
CA GLY A 120 -2.14 9.83 5.43
C GLY A 120 -0.90 9.53 6.29
N ARG A 121 -0.66 8.26 6.66
CA ARG A 121 0.46 7.91 7.55
C ARG A 121 1.81 8.39 7.01
N MET A 122 2.04 8.29 5.70
CA MET A 122 3.32 8.62 5.07
C MET A 122 3.58 10.13 4.91
N ILE A 123 2.57 10.98 5.10
CA ILE A 123 2.72 12.43 4.99
C ILE A 123 2.79 13.13 6.36
N LYS A 124 2.60 12.38 7.45
CA LYS A 124 2.63 12.91 8.80
C LYS A 124 4.03 12.85 9.38
N LEU A 125 4.61 14.02 9.65
CA LEU A 125 5.84 14.13 10.44
C LEU A 125 5.51 13.99 11.94
N SER A 126 6.43 13.42 12.69
CA SER A 126 6.33 13.31 14.14
C SER A 126 7.26 14.33 14.79
N LEU A 127 6.72 15.06 15.77
CA LEU A 127 7.55 15.85 16.68
C LEU A 127 8.02 14.95 17.83
N PRO A 128 9.19 15.22 18.42
CA PRO A 128 9.59 14.56 19.66
C PRO A 128 8.51 14.73 20.72
N ASN A 129 8.22 13.69 21.48
CA ASN A 129 7.35 13.81 22.64
C ASN A 129 8.05 14.69 23.68
N ASN A 130 7.39 15.73 24.14
CA ASN A 130 7.82 16.55 25.28
C ASN A 130 7.65 15.75 26.57
#